data_6fdcb18819591aa0831f197fa20225c6
#
_entry.id   6fdcb18819591aa0831f197fa20225c6
#
_cell.length_a   1.000
_cell.length_b   1.000
_cell.length_c   1.000
_cell.angle_alpha   90.00
_cell.angle_beta   90.00
_cell.angle_gamma   90.00
#
_symmetry.space_group_name_H-M   'P 1'
#
loop_
_entity.id
_entity.type
_entity.pdbx_description
1 polymer ?
#
loop_
_entity_poly.entity_id
_entity_poly.type
_entity_poly.pdbx_seq_one_letter_code
_entity_poly.pdbx_strand_id
1 'polypeptide(L)'
;RNRCSISPVEVILLSGVRNNISHSYLKKQLCDLLNVECLPPDYYAIFKSVTRFSYAEMNDLLDYYKLEKNKNGQKQLNQRGKLLDTKTIRAWKKVFKKNPNLPEAEGVPQGSPISAVLANVYMLKADKQIYEYVSALQGFYMRYSDDFMVVIPNAAPVDFRKHYETICGFITEAGGIEIKAEKTRIFFVENGVIRNCIADVIFSQENGKDLIDFLGFSFDGKEIRLREKTISKYYNRMHRKAVTIFKCSGVTKKGNRINANELYKKYSYKGSAAYQNRKAAINGGKHIEGNLFDYLKASKRIIGDNFVDSITPRHMARIRRFINGKQGKHHK
;
A
#
# COMPACT_ATOMS: atom_id res chain seq x y z
N ARG A 1 -27.23 9.15 -28.76
CA ARG A 1 -26.13 8.98 -27.75
C ARG A 1 -24.95 9.81 -28.28
N ASN A 2 -24.83 11.04 -27.81
CA ASN A 2 -23.68 11.90 -28.11
C ASN A 2 -22.44 11.23 -27.48
N ARG A 3 -21.56 10.68 -28.32
CA ARG A 3 -20.20 10.38 -27.90
C ARG A 3 -19.50 11.72 -27.69
N CYS A 4 -19.43 12.18 -26.47
CA CYS A 4 -18.43 13.20 -26.14
C CYS A 4 -17.07 12.61 -26.52
N SER A 5 -16.44 13.21 -27.53
CA SER A 5 -15.03 12.93 -27.81
C SER A 5 -14.24 13.34 -26.56
N ILE A 6 -13.71 12.36 -25.83
CA ILE A 6 -12.83 12.65 -24.70
C ILE A 6 -11.55 13.19 -25.33
N SER A 7 -11.20 14.41 -24.98
CA SER A 7 -9.92 15.01 -25.36
C SER A 7 -8.76 14.11 -25.00
N PRO A 8 -7.66 14.07 -25.79
CA PRO A 8 -6.51 13.27 -25.47
C PRO A 8 -5.95 13.61 -24.09
N VAL A 9 -5.54 12.58 -23.33
CA VAL A 9 -5.10 12.73 -21.94
C VAL A 9 -3.77 12.01 -21.76
N GLU A 10 -2.81 12.69 -21.14
CA GLU A 10 -1.59 12.09 -20.62
C GLU A 10 -1.82 11.63 -19.18
N VAL A 11 -1.37 10.42 -18.85
CA VAL A 11 -1.38 9.88 -17.48
C VAL A 11 0.04 9.48 -17.10
N ILE A 12 0.58 10.13 -16.08
CA ILE A 12 1.90 9.81 -15.52
C ILE A 12 1.70 9.12 -14.17
N LEU A 13 2.22 7.91 -14.04
CA LEU A 13 2.30 7.17 -12.78
C LEU A 13 3.75 7.06 -12.34
N LEU A 14 4.02 7.56 -11.13
CA LEU A 14 5.33 7.45 -10.49
C LEU A 14 5.17 6.59 -9.24
N SER A 15 6.10 5.68 -9.01
CA SER A 15 6.02 4.79 -7.86
C SER A 15 7.42 4.37 -7.40
N GLY A 16 7.56 4.08 -6.11
CA GLY A 16 8.78 3.54 -5.56
C GLY A 16 9.90 4.54 -5.38
N VAL A 17 9.55 5.71 -4.94
CA VAL A 17 10.48 6.73 -4.43
C VAL A 17 11.38 6.09 -3.36
N ARG A 18 12.70 6.24 -3.46
CA ARG A 18 13.63 5.82 -2.41
C ARG A 18 13.43 6.73 -1.19
N ASN A 19 12.90 6.16 -0.13
CA ASN A 19 12.55 6.90 1.08
C ASN A 19 13.70 6.94 2.08
N ASN A 20 14.81 7.55 1.73
CA ASN A 20 15.72 8.03 2.73
C ASN A 20 15.30 9.46 3.09
N ILE A 21 14.47 9.59 4.13
CA ILE A 21 14.04 10.90 4.63
C ILE A 21 15.26 11.61 5.23
N SER A 22 15.74 12.66 4.57
CA SER A 22 16.80 13.54 5.08
C SER A 22 16.30 14.29 6.32
N HIS A 23 17.04 14.18 7.42
CA HIS A 23 16.67 14.83 8.68
C HIS A 23 16.71 16.36 8.58
N SER A 24 17.69 16.92 7.86
CA SER A 24 17.81 18.37 7.67
C SER A 24 16.64 18.94 6.88
N TYR A 25 16.28 18.28 5.77
CA TYR A 25 15.14 18.70 4.97
C TYR A 25 13.81 18.53 5.73
N LEU A 26 13.60 17.39 6.41
CA LEU A 26 12.41 17.18 7.23
C LEU A 26 12.28 18.27 8.32
N LYS A 27 13.39 18.60 8.99
CA LYS A 27 13.40 19.69 10.01
C LYS A 27 13.00 21.01 9.39
N LYS A 28 13.54 21.36 8.20
CA LYS A 28 13.15 22.56 7.46
C LYS A 28 11.67 22.59 7.15
N GLN A 29 11.12 21.50 6.58
CA GLN A 29 9.69 21.41 6.24
C GLN A 29 8.79 21.53 7.48
N LEU A 30 9.21 21.01 8.62
CA LEU A 30 8.49 21.21 9.90
C LEU A 30 8.53 22.67 10.36
N CYS A 31 9.67 23.35 10.23
CA CYS A 31 9.78 24.77 10.55
C CYS A 31 8.92 25.62 9.62
N ASP A 32 8.96 25.36 8.31
CA ASP A 32 8.15 26.04 7.31
C ASP A 32 6.66 25.85 7.59
N LEU A 33 6.22 24.64 7.91
CA LEU A 33 4.82 24.31 8.23
C LEU A 33 4.33 25.04 9.51
N LEU A 34 5.19 25.17 10.51
CA LEU A 34 4.88 25.85 11.77
C LEU A 34 5.10 27.37 11.71
N ASN A 35 5.63 27.88 10.60
CA ASN A 35 6.05 29.27 10.42
C ASN A 35 6.99 29.77 11.52
N VAL A 36 8.03 28.99 11.79
CA VAL A 36 9.06 29.29 12.80
C VAL A 36 10.45 29.13 12.22
N GLU A 37 11.42 29.88 12.72
CA GLU A 37 12.83 29.76 12.28
C GLU A 37 13.48 28.46 12.80
N CYS A 38 13.09 28.02 14.01
CA CYS A 38 13.57 26.77 14.58
C CYS A 38 12.46 26.06 15.35
N LEU A 39 12.54 24.73 15.40
CA LEU A 39 11.54 23.92 16.09
C LEU A 39 11.46 24.26 17.58
N PRO A 40 10.25 24.48 18.12
CA PRO A 40 10.04 24.57 19.55
C PRO A 40 10.59 23.36 20.29
N PRO A 41 11.00 23.51 21.58
CA PRO A 41 11.70 22.45 22.33
C PRO A 41 10.95 21.10 22.36
N ASP A 42 9.64 21.12 22.48
CA ASP A 42 8.76 19.94 22.50
C ASP A 42 8.72 19.24 21.11
N TYR A 43 8.54 19.99 20.04
CA TYR A 43 8.61 19.46 18.67
C TYR A 43 10.01 18.93 18.35
N TYR A 44 11.05 19.64 18.77
CA TYR A 44 12.43 19.18 18.60
C TYR A 44 12.73 17.89 19.36
N ALA A 45 12.18 17.73 20.57
CA ALA A 45 12.30 16.48 21.33
C ALA A 45 11.65 15.30 20.59
N ILE A 46 10.45 15.50 20.04
CA ILE A 46 9.77 14.49 19.20
C ILE A 46 10.58 14.19 17.95
N PHE A 47 11.02 15.22 17.23
CA PHE A 47 11.85 15.07 16.02
C PHE A 47 13.11 14.25 16.32
N LYS A 48 13.85 14.57 17.40
CA LYS A 48 15.00 13.80 17.85
C LYS A 48 14.66 12.34 18.15
N SER A 49 13.55 12.11 18.84
CA SER A 49 13.10 10.76 19.19
C SER A 49 12.82 9.91 17.95
N VAL A 50 12.21 10.50 16.92
CA VAL A 50 11.86 9.80 15.67
C VAL A 50 13.08 9.59 14.77
N THR A 51 13.97 10.55 14.66
CA THR A 51 15.15 10.45 13.78
C THR A 51 16.28 9.62 14.39
N ARG A 52 16.39 9.59 15.71
CA ARG A 52 17.40 8.81 16.46
C ARG A 52 16.82 7.57 17.13
N PHE A 53 15.85 6.95 16.48
CA PHE A 53 15.22 5.75 17.01
C PHE A 53 16.20 4.59 17.18
N SER A 54 15.84 3.69 18.10
CA SER A 54 16.52 2.41 18.26
C SER A 54 15.48 1.30 18.19
N TYR A 55 15.90 0.13 17.73
CA TYR A 55 15.01 -1.04 17.62
C TYR A 55 15.71 -2.28 18.19
N ALA A 56 14.90 -3.25 18.59
CA ALA A 56 15.37 -4.58 18.97
C ALA A 56 14.73 -5.62 18.05
N GLU A 57 15.45 -6.69 17.79
CA GLU A 57 14.89 -7.80 17.02
C GLU A 57 13.80 -8.52 17.83
N MET A 58 12.74 -8.93 17.12
CA MET A 58 11.62 -9.61 17.75
C MET A 58 12.05 -10.89 18.47
N ASN A 59 13.04 -11.61 17.94
CA ASN A 59 13.54 -12.83 18.53
C ASN A 59 14.26 -12.57 19.86
N ASP A 60 14.99 -11.47 19.99
CA ASP A 60 15.68 -11.09 21.23
C ASP A 60 14.67 -10.80 22.34
N LEU A 61 13.56 -10.15 21.99
CA LEU A 61 12.46 -9.89 22.93
C LEU A 61 11.73 -11.18 23.33
N LEU A 62 11.53 -12.11 22.40
CA LEU A 62 10.91 -13.41 22.70
C LEU A 62 11.79 -14.25 23.61
N ASP A 63 13.10 -14.25 23.38
CA ASP A 63 14.09 -14.93 24.26
C ASP A 63 14.10 -14.36 25.67
N TYR A 64 14.10 -13.02 25.78
CA TYR A 64 14.06 -12.35 27.09
C TYR A 64 12.82 -12.73 27.90
N TYR A 65 11.67 -12.82 27.27
CA TYR A 65 10.43 -13.22 27.91
C TYR A 65 10.23 -14.74 27.95
N LYS A 66 11.20 -15.54 27.51
CA LYS A 66 11.12 -17.01 27.41
C LYS A 66 9.88 -17.48 26.66
N LEU A 67 9.52 -16.76 25.58
CA LEU A 67 8.40 -17.06 24.72
C LEU A 67 8.85 -17.81 23.47
N GLU A 68 7.96 -18.65 22.93
CA GLU A 68 8.24 -19.36 21.68
C GLU A 68 8.44 -18.38 20.51
N LYS A 69 9.43 -18.64 19.65
CA LYS A 69 9.74 -17.86 18.44
C LYS A 69 8.71 -18.12 17.32
N ASN A 70 7.43 -18.01 17.63
CA ASN A 70 6.32 -18.21 16.72
C ASN A 70 5.25 -17.10 16.86
N LYS A 71 4.17 -17.21 16.10
CA LYS A 71 3.07 -16.21 16.16
C LYS A 71 2.37 -16.17 17.51
N ASN A 72 2.34 -17.26 18.24
CA ASN A 72 1.70 -17.30 19.56
C ASN A 72 2.53 -16.50 20.57
N GLY A 73 3.85 -16.71 20.60
CA GLY A 73 4.75 -15.90 21.43
C GLY A 73 4.70 -14.41 21.06
N GLN A 74 4.68 -14.08 19.75
CA GLN A 74 4.50 -12.68 19.30
C GLN A 74 3.17 -12.10 19.77
N LYS A 75 2.08 -12.88 19.74
CA LYS A 75 0.77 -12.44 20.23
C LYS A 75 0.80 -12.19 21.73
N GLN A 76 1.42 -13.07 22.50
CA GLN A 76 1.59 -12.90 23.95
C GLN A 76 2.45 -11.66 24.27
N LEU A 77 3.51 -11.42 23.51
CA LEU A 77 4.34 -10.24 23.63
C LEU A 77 3.55 -8.96 23.37
N ASN A 78 2.76 -8.93 22.27
CA ASN A 78 1.94 -7.77 21.88
C ASN A 78 0.77 -7.47 22.84
N GLN A 79 0.39 -8.42 23.69
CA GLN A 79 -0.63 -8.18 24.72
C GLN A 79 -0.06 -7.43 25.94
N ARG A 80 1.27 -7.30 26.04
CA ARG A 80 1.91 -6.54 27.10
C ARG A 80 1.90 -5.05 26.74
N GLY A 81 1.35 -4.21 27.57
CA GLY A 81 1.27 -2.78 27.31
C GLY A 81 2.64 -2.09 27.27
N LYS A 82 3.54 -2.46 28.18
CA LYS A 82 4.93 -1.99 28.22
C LYS A 82 5.86 -3.20 28.18
N LEU A 83 6.71 -3.27 27.15
CA LEU A 83 7.61 -4.40 26.97
C LEU A 83 8.83 -4.34 27.88
N LEU A 84 9.46 -3.18 28.03
CA LEU A 84 10.67 -3.02 28.78
C LEU A 84 10.63 -1.72 29.60
N ASP A 85 11.20 -1.73 30.77
CA ASP A 85 11.41 -0.53 31.54
C ASP A 85 12.71 0.20 31.15
N THR A 86 12.86 1.43 31.59
CA THR A 86 14.03 2.25 31.25
C THR A 86 15.35 1.70 31.80
N LYS A 87 15.31 0.99 32.95
CA LYS A 87 16.49 0.34 33.52
C LYS A 87 16.96 -0.82 32.65
N THR A 88 16.04 -1.67 32.27
CA THR A 88 16.29 -2.82 31.34
C THR A 88 16.80 -2.35 29.98
N ILE A 89 16.19 -1.29 29.40
CA ILE A 89 16.67 -0.71 28.14
C ILE A 89 18.12 -0.23 28.27
N ARG A 90 18.48 0.41 29.37
CA ARG A 90 19.86 0.88 29.64
C ARG A 90 20.84 -0.29 29.82
N ALA A 91 20.44 -1.35 30.51
CA ALA A 91 21.22 -2.57 30.68
C ALA A 91 21.45 -3.33 29.38
N TRP A 92 20.46 -3.29 28.50
CA TRP A 92 20.42 -4.02 27.22
C TRP A 92 21.01 -3.24 26.03
N LYS A 93 21.86 -2.26 26.26
CA LYS A 93 22.45 -1.41 25.21
C LYS A 93 22.97 -2.18 24.00
N LYS A 94 23.52 -3.39 24.18
CA LYS A 94 24.07 -4.22 23.09
C LYS A 94 22.98 -4.86 22.21
N VAL A 95 21.78 -5.03 22.72
CA VAL A 95 20.63 -5.64 22.00
C VAL A 95 19.91 -4.62 21.14
N PHE A 96 19.96 -3.32 21.55
CA PHE A 96 19.33 -2.25 20.79
C PHE A 96 20.25 -1.75 19.67
N LYS A 97 19.76 -1.92 18.45
CA LYS A 97 20.38 -1.35 17.25
C LYS A 97 19.88 0.06 17.05
N LYS A 98 20.76 0.99 16.72
CA LYS A 98 20.38 2.36 16.34
C LYS A 98 19.86 2.39 14.91
N ASN A 99 19.18 3.49 14.56
CA ASN A 99 18.86 3.79 13.16
C ASN A 99 20.10 3.54 12.26
N PRO A 100 20.02 2.60 11.29
CA PRO A 100 21.18 2.24 10.45
C PRO A 100 21.63 3.39 9.54
N ASN A 101 20.73 4.32 9.21
CA ASN A 101 21.01 5.48 8.36
C ASN A 101 21.32 6.75 9.16
N LEU A 102 21.61 6.61 10.46
CA LEU A 102 21.96 7.75 11.31
C LEU A 102 23.26 8.46 10.91
N PRO A 103 24.31 7.76 10.44
CA PRO A 103 25.53 8.43 9.96
C PRO A 103 25.25 9.41 8.83
N GLU A 104 24.36 9.07 7.92
CA GLU A 104 23.91 9.89 6.77
C GLU A 104 22.86 10.94 7.17
N ALA A 105 22.46 10.99 8.45
CA ALA A 105 21.39 11.82 8.97
C ALA A 105 20.05 11.60 8.23
N GLU A 106 19.69 10.34 8.02
CA GLU A 106 18.51 9.92 7.27
C GLU A 106 17.66 8.89 8.01
N GLY A 107 16.42 8.74 7.53
CA GLY A 107 15.49 7.68 7.91
C GLY A 107 14.65 7.98 9.15
N VAL A 108 13.44 7.42 9.12
CA VAL A 108 12.47 7.41 10.23
C VAL A 108 11.95 5.98 10.43
N PRO A 109 11.42 5.61 11.63
CA PRO A 109 10.99 4.25 11.89
C PRO A 109 9.80 3.86 11.02
N GLN A 110 9.94 2.77 10.25
CA GLN A 110 8.84 2.25 9.43
C GLN A 110 7.76 1.60 10.31
N GLY A 111 6.48 1.87 9.96
CA GLY A 111 5.33 1.31 10.67
C GLY A 111 4.89 2.07 11.92
N SER A 112 5.55 3.17 12.27
CA SER A 112 5.06 4.09 13.29
C SER A 112 3.99 5.02 12.70
N PRO A 113 2.87 5.29 13.40
CA PRO A 113 1.84 6.21 12.92
C PRO A 113 2.39 7.62 12.62
N ILE A 114 3.31 8.13 13.43
CA ILE A 114 3.93 9.44 13.22
C ILE A 114 4.78 9.50 11.93
N SER A 115 5.38 8.39 11.53
CA SER A 115 6.23 8.35 10.33
C SER A 115 5.42 8.60 9.04
N ALA A 116 4.16 8.17 9.00
CA ALA A 116 3.27 8.47 7.88
C ALA A 116 2.96 9.97 7.79
N VAL A 117 2.76 10.63 8.94
CA VAL A 117 2.55 12.08 8.99
C VAL A 117 3.81 12.82 8.54
N LEU A 118 4.98 12.43 9.07
CA LEU A 118 6.26 13.05 8.72
C LEU A 118 6.60 12.86 7.23
N ALA A 119 6.28 11.70 6.64
CA ALA A 119 6.44 11.48 5.21
C ALA A 119 5.55 12.42 4.37
N ASN A 120 4.33 12.70 4.83
CA ASN A 120 3.47 13.68 4.17
C ASN A 120 4.00 15.11 4.33
N VAL A 121 4.48 15.50 5.51
CA VAL A 121 5.12 16.82 5.72
C VAL A 121 6.37 16.95 4.84
N TYR A 122 7.15 15.89 4.71
CA TYR A 122 8.35 15.87 3.85
C TYR A 122 8.02 16.19 2.39
N MET A 123 6.90 15.69 1.88
CA MET A 123 6.46 15.87 0.51
C MET A 123 5.65 17.15 0.25
N LEU A 124 5.30 17.90 1.28
CA LEU A 124 4.33 19.00 1.19
C LEU A 124 4.70 20.06 0.16
N LYS A 125 5.99 20.43 0.08
CA LYS A 125 6.48 21.39 -0.91
C LYS A 125 6.35 20.86 -2.33
N ALA A 126 6.80 19.62 -2.56
CA ALA A 126 6.67 18.99 -3.88
C ALA A 126 5.21 18.80 -4.28
N ASP A 127 4.35 18.34 -3.35
CA ASP A 127 2.92 18.18 -3.59
C ASP A 127 2.28 19.51 -4.04
N LYS A 128 2.66 20.63 -3.39
CA LYS A 128 2.17 21.97 -3.74
C LYS A 128 2.62 22.39 -5.14
N GLN A 129 3.90 22.25 -5.45
CA GLN A 129 4.47 22.60 -6.76
C GLN A 129 3.85 21.77 -7.89
N ILE A 130 3.70 20.47 -7.69
CA ILE A 130 3.05 19.58 -8.67
C ILE A 130 1.59 19.95 -8.84
N TYR A 131 0.87 20.19 -7.74
CA TYR A 131 -0.54 20.58 -7.79
C TYR A 131 -0.74 21.89 -8.54
N GLU A 132 0.07 22.92 -8.27
CA GLU A 132 0.00 24.23 -8.94
C GLU A 132 0.31 24.08 -10.44
N TYR A 133 1.37 23.34 -10.80
CA TYR A 133 1.71 23.09 -12.19
C TYR A 133 0.62 22.33 -12.95
N VAL A 134 0.12 21.25 -12.39
CA VAL A 134 -0.92 20.42 -13.01
C VAL A 134 -2.26 21.14 -13.09
N SER A 135 -2.62 21.94 -12.07
CA SER A 135 -3.85 22.75 -12.06
C SER A 135 -3.82 23.84 -13.13
N ALA A 136 -2.67 24.45 -13.39
CA ALA A 136 -2.51 25.42 -14.47
C ALA A 136 -2.76 24.81 -15.87
N LEU A 137 -2.54 23.50 -15.99
CA LEU A 137 -2.84 22.70 -17.20
C LEU A 137 -4.26 22.09 -17.16
N GLN A 138 -5.11 22.50 -16.23
CA GLN A 138 -6.46 21.94 -16.01
C GLN A 138 -6.44 20.43 -15.74
N GLY A 139 -5.33 19.92 -15.22
CA GLY A 139 -5.11 18.52 -14.93
C GLY A 139 -5.52 18.11 -13.52
N PHE A 140 -5.24 16.86 -13.20
CA PHE A 140 -5.53 16.27 -11.88
C PHE A 140 -4.26 15.66 -11.29
N TYR A 141 -4.02 15.92 -10.01
CA TYR A 141 -2.92 15.35 -9.24
C TYR A 141 -3.41 14.64 -7.99
N MET A 142 -2.87 13.46 -7.73
CA MET A 142 -3.11 12.69 -6.52
C MET A 142 -1.85 11.93 -6.10
N ARG A 143 -1.56 11.94 -4.80
CA ARG A 143 -0.53 11.09 -4.19
C ARG A 143 -1.13 10.21 -3.09
N TYR A 144 -0.74 8.96 -3.08
CA TYR A 144 -1.02 8.02 -2.00
C TYR A 144 0.29 7.36 -1.54
N SER A 145 0.85 7.85 -0.42
CA SER A 145 2.17 7.43 0.07
C SER A 145 3.27 7.72 -0.96
N ASP A 146 3.85 6.69 -1.54
CA ASP A 146 4.90 6.71 -2.57
C ASP A 146 4.38 6.49 -4.00
N ASP A 147 3.07 6.38 -4.17
CA ASP A 147 2.42 6.26 -5.47
C ASP A 147 1.79 7.60 -5.88
N PHE A 148 2.18 8.10 -7.05
CA PHE A 148 1.70 9.37 -7.62
C PHE A 148 0.91 9.10 -8.90
N MET A 149 -0.14 9.88 -9.10
CA MET A 149 -0.89 9.94 -10.35
C MET A 149 -1.03 11.39 -10.78
N VAL A 150 -0.64 11.69 -12.01
CA VAL A 150 -0.86 12.96 -12.68
C VAL A 150 -1.64 12.70 -13.95
N VAL A 151 -2.66 13.51 -14.21
CA VAL A 151 -3.50 13.43 -15.41
C VAL A 151 -3.53 14.80 -16.05
N ILE A 152 -3.07 14.93 -17.28
CA ILE A 152 -3.02 16.20 -18.02
C ILE A 152 -3.91 16.09 -19.25
N PRO A 153 -5.01 16.86 -19.33
CA PRO A 153 -5.88 16.87 -20.49
C PRO A 153 -5.25 17.66 -21.65
N ASN A 154 -5.66 17.36 -22.87
CA ASN A 154 -5.22 18.04 -24.10
C ASN A 154 -3.68 18.00 -24.32
N ALA A 155 -2.99 17.04 -23.70
CA ALA A 155 -1.55 16.91 -23.81
C ALA A 155 -1.15 16.37 -25.20
N ALA A 156 -0.18 17.00 -25.83
CA ALA A 156 0.43 16.49 -27.04
C ALA A 156 1.62 15.58 -26.70
N PRO A 157 1.85 14.49 -27.41
CA PRO A 157 2.95 13.57 -27.12
C PRO A 157 4.33 14.23 -27.06
N VAL A 158 4.54 15.33 -27.80
CA VAL A 158 5.77 16.13 -27.78
C VAL A 158 6.06 16.77 -26.42
N ASP A 159 5.04 17.01 -25.60
CA ASP A 159 5.15 17.65 -24.29
C ASP A 159 5.37 16.66 -23.13
N PHE A 160 5.18 15.36 -23.34
CA PHE A 160 5.24 14.34 -22.28
C PHE A 160 6.56 14.33 -21.54
N ARG A 161 7.68 14.43 -22.28
CA ARG A 161 8.99 14.52 -21.67
C ARG A 161 9.12 15.74 -20.76
N LYS A 162 8.68 16.91 -21.22
CA LYS A 162 8.71 18.15 -20.45
C LYS A 162 7.89 18.03 -19.17
N HIS A 163 6.67 17.47 -19.25
CA HIS A 163 5.84 17.26 -18.08
C HIS A 163 6.50 16.32 -17.07
N TYR A 164 7.03 15.18 -17.55
CA TYR A 164 7.74 14.23 -16.72
C TYR A 164 8.96 14.85 -16.02
N GLU A 165 9.84 15.52 -16.77
CA GLU A 165 11.05 16.15 -16.23
C GLU A 165 10.73 17.24 -15.22
N THR A 166 9.70 18.06 -15.47
CA THR A 166 9.23 19.10 -14.54
C THR A 166 8.75 18.49 -13.22
N ILE A 167 7.91 17.47 -13.28
CA ILE A 167 7.39 16.79 -12.08
C ILE A 167 8.52 16.09 -11.31
N CYS A 168 9.43 15.42 -12.02
CA CYS A 168 10.61 14.81 -11.42
C CYS A 168 11.50 15.85 -10.74
N GLY A 169 11.69 17.03 -11.35
CA GLY A 169 12.41 18.14 -10.76
C GLY A 169 11.84 18.56 -9.41
N PHE A 170 10.53 18.79 -9.31
CA PHE A 170 9.86 19.13 -8.04
C PHE A 170 10.06 18.07 -6.95
N ILE A 171 10.00 16.80 -7.32
CA ILE A 171 10.21 15.69 -6.39
C ILE A 171 11.68 15.59 -5.95
N THR A 172 12.62 15.78 -6.86
CA THR A 172 14.06 15.72 -6.56
C THR A 172 14.48 16.89 -5.67
N GLU A 173 13.96 18.10 -5.91
CA GLU A 173 14.19 19.26 -5.05
C GLU A 173 13.63 19.08 -3.62
N ALA A 174 12.69 18.18 -3.44
CA ALA A 174 12.16 17.80 -2.13
C ALA A 174 13.11 16.85 -1.37
N GLY A 175 14.32 17.33 -1.07
CA GLY A 175 15.28 16.61 -0.23
C GLY A 175 16.00 15.46 -0.91
N GLY A 176 16.19 15.53 -2.23
CA GLY A 176 16.99 14.55 -2.98
C GLY A 176 16.29 13.21 -3.23
N ILE A 177 14.98 13.22 -3.31
CA ILE A 177 14.21 12.00 -3.58
C ILE A 177 14.42 11.53 -5.03
N GLU A 178 14.85 10.28 -5.19
CA GLU A 178 15.02 9.66 -6.50
C GLU A 178 13.77 8.90 -6.95
N ILE A 179 13.30 9.18 -8.14
CA ILE A 179 12.23 8.46 -8.80
C ILE A 179 12.81 7.25 -9.53
N LYS A 180 12.21 6.09 -9.35
CA LYS A 180 12.65 4.87 -10.04
C LYS A 180 12.05 4.80 -11.43
N ALA A 181 12.88 4.97 -12.44
CA ALA A 181 12.47 4.90 -13.84
C ALA A 181 11.77 3.59 -14.18
N GLU A 182 12.24 2.45 -13.64
CA GLU A 182 11.64 1.12 -13.88
C GLU A 182 10.21 0.97 -13.32
N LYS A 183 9.81 1.85 -12.40
CA LYS A 183 8.44 1.87 -11.84
C LYS A 183 7.59 2.99 -12.39
N THR A 184 8.16 3.89 -13.15
CA THR A 184 7.44 4.95 -13.86
C THR A 184 6.63 4.36 -15.00
N ARG A 185 5.45 4.90 -15.26
CA ARG A 185 4.61 4.57 -16.41
C ARG A 185 4.00 5.86 -16.94
N ILE A 186 4.01 6.00 -18.25
CA ILE A 186 3.42 7.15 -18.95
C ILE A 186 2.48 6.61 -20.01
N PHE A 187 1.26 7.10 -20.02
CA PHE A 187 0.22 6.65 -20.92
C PHE A 187 -0.39 7.82 -21.67
N PHE A 188 -0.71 7.58 -22.92
CA PHE A 188 -1.57 8.42 -23.73
C PHE A 188 -2.93 7.76 -23.85
N VAL A 189 -4.00 8.47 -23.52
CA VAL A 189 -5.37 7.96 -23.57
C VAL A 189 -6.19 8.83 -24.48
N GLU A 190 -6.69 8.24 -25.55
CA GLU A 190 -7.51 8.92 -26.55
C GLU A 190 -8.64 8.01 -27.01
N ASN A 191 -9.88 8.51 -27.06
CA ASN A 191 -11.07 7.78 -27.52
C ASN A 191 -11.25 6.39 -26.90
N GLY A 192 -10.86 6.22 -25.62
CA GLY A 192 -10.94 4.94 -24.91
C GLY A 192 -9.86 3.94 -25.29
N VAL A 193 -8.83 4.36 -26.00
CA VAL A 193 -7.61 3.59 -26.28
C VAL A 193 -6.48 4.09 -25.40
N ILE A 194 -5.82 3.19 -24.70
CA ILE A 194 -4.62 3.49 -23.90
C ILE A 194 -3.40 3.01 -24.70
N ARG A 195 -2.36 3.82 -24.68
CA ARG A 195 -1.01 3.46 -25.17
C ARG A 195 0.01 3.77 -24.10
N ASN A 196 0.89 2.84 -23.79
CA ASN A 196 2.03 3.05 -22.93
C ASN A 196 3.13 3.72 -23.75
N CYS A 197 3.52 4.93 -23.36
CA CYS A 197 4.47 5.78 -24.07
C CYS A 197 5.78 6.00 -23.27
N ILE A 198 6.09 5.13 -22.32
CA ILE A 198 7.28 5.31 -21.45
C ILE A 198 8.58 5.35 -22.25
N ALA A 199 8.71 4.54 -23.31
CA ALA A 199 9.92 4.51 -24.16
C ALA A 199 10.13 5.81 -24.93
N ASP A 200 9.06 6.55 -25.25
CA ASP A 200 9.14 7.84 -25.94
C ASP A 200 9.67 8.95 -25.03
N VAL A 201 9.55 8.75 -23.70
CA VAL A 201 9.96 9.73 -22.69
C VAL A 201 11.28 9.33 -22.01
N ILE A 202 11.41 8.05 -21.65
CA ILE A 202 12.60 7.48 -21.01
C ILE A 202 13.17 6.41 -21.94
N PHE A 203 14.11 6.78 -22.79
CA PHE A 203 14.66 5.90 -23.84
C PHE A 203 15.34 4.62 -23.35
N SER A 204 15.68 4.54 -22.07
CA SER A 204 16.22 3.33 -21.45
C SER A 204 15.16 2.31 -21.04
N GLN A 205 13.87 2.62 -21.26
CA GLN A 205 12.74 1.76 -20.90
C GLN A 205 12.07 1.19 -22.15
N GLU A 206 11.41 0.04 -21.97
CA GLU A 206 10.54 -0.53 -23.00
C GLU A 206 9.07 -0.24 -22.67
N ASN A 207 8.25 -0.06 -23.68
CA ASN A 207 6.81 0.11 -23.49
C ASN A 207 6.24 -1.16 -22.84
N GLY A 208 5.53 -0.94 -21.75
CA GLY A 208 4.81 -1.99 -21.03
C GLY A 208 3.43 -2.26 -21.62
N LYS A 209 2.58 -2.87 -20.80
CA LYS A 209 1.17 -3.12 -21.18
C LYS A 209 0.40 -1.80 -21.29
N ASP A 210 -0.53 -1.74 -22.24
CA ASP A 210 -1.52 -0.67 -22.42
C ASP A 210 -2.64 -0.79 -21.38
N LEU A 211 -2.26 -0.71 -20.12
CA LEU A 211 -3.14 -0.90 -18.97
C LEU A 211 -2.66 -0.02 -17.80
N ILE A 212 -3.53 0.86 -17.33
CA ILE A 212 -3.25 1.71 -16.18
C ILE A 212 -3.56 0.95 -14.89
N ASP A 213 -2.53 0.61 -14.13
CA ASP A 213 -2.62 -0.04 -12.82
C ASP A 213 -2.33 0.96 -11.70
N PHE A 214 -3.33 1.32 -10.88
CA PHE A 214 -3.15 2.22 -9.75
C PHE A 214 -3.94 1.78 -8.52
N LEU A 215 -3.33 1.82 -7.33
CA LEU A 215 -3.92 1.49 -6.02
C LEU A 215 -4.78 0.20 -6.00
N GLY A 216 -4.40 -0.80 -6.79
CA GLY A 216 -5.10 -2.10 -6.80
C GLY A 216 -6.23 -2.20 -7.82
N PHE A 217 -6.44 -1.18 -8.61
CA PHE A 217 -7.34 -1.16 -9.76
C PHE A 217 -6.57 -1.13 -11.08
N SER A 218 -7.23 -1.56 -12.14
CA SER A 218 -6.74 -1.51 -13.51
C SER A 218 -7.80 -0.84 -14.39
N PHE A 219 -7.35 0.05 -15.28
CA PHE A 219 -8.20 0.71 -16.27
C PHE A 219 -7.69 0.39 -17.68
N ASP A 220 -8.56 -0.12 -18.55
CA ASP A 220 -8.25 -0.55 -19.92
C ASP A 220 -8.69 0.44 -21.00
N GLY A 221 -9.05 1.67 -20.62
CA GLY A 221 -9.59 2.70 -21.49
C GLY A 221 -11.11 2.71 -21.54
N LYS A 222 -11.78 1.65 -21.11
CA LYS A 222 -13.25 1.52 -21.12
C LYS A 222 -13.83 1.25 -19.73
N GLU A 223 -13.19 0.35 -18.98
CA GLU A 223 -13.71 -0.10 -17.70
C GLU A 223 -12.61 -0.10 -16.63
N ILE A 224 -12.98 0.28 -15.42
CA ILE A 224 -12.13 0.16 -14.23
C ILE A 224 -12.47 -1.17 -13.57
N ARG A 225 -11.45 -2.01 -13.33
CA ARG A 225 -11.59 -3.34 -12.72
C ARG A 225 -10.61 -3.51 -11.58
N LEU A 226 -10.88 -4.46 -10.71
CA LEU A 226 -9.87 -4.90 -9.76
C LEU A 226 -8.68 -5.53 -10.46
N ARG A 227 -7.49 -5.15 -10.02
CA ARG A 227 -6.24 -5.68 -10.56
C ARG A 227 -6.18 -7.21 -10.44
N GLU A 228 -5.94 -7.92 -11.52
CA GLU A 228 -5.89 -9.39 -11.54
C GLU A 228 -4.91 -9.99 -10.53
N LYS A 229 -3.77 -9.32 -10.30
CA LYS A 229 -2.79 -9.72 -9.30
C LYS A 229 -3.38 -9.74 -7.88
N THR A 230 -4.31 -8.84 -7.56
CA THR A 230 -5.00 -8.78 -6.26
C THR A 230 -5.90 -10.00 -6.09
N ILE A 231 -6.66 -10.33 -7.13
CA ILE A 231 -7.56 -11.49 -7.17
C ILE A 231 -6.75 -12.80 -7.10
N SER A 232 -5.71 -12.92 -7.90
CA SER A 232 -4.82 -14.09 -7.91
C SER A 232 -4.15 -14.30 -6.55
N LYS A 233 -3.63 -13.25 -5.91
CA LYS A 233 -3.07 -13.32 -4.55
C LYS A 233 -4.11 -13.79 -3.53
N TYR A 234 -5.35 -13.33 -3.63
CA TYR A 234 -6.43 -13.74 -2.75
C TYR A 234 -6.72 -15.25 -2.90
N TYR A 235 -6.92 -15.74 -4.12
CA TYR A 235 -7.16 -17.16 -4.38
C TYR A 235 -5.96 -18.04 -3.98
N ASN A 236 -4.74 -17.61 -4.24
CA ASN A 236 -3.53 -18.33 -3.82
C ASN A 236 -3.41 -18.43 -2.29
N ARG A 237 -3.78 -17.37 -1.57
CA ARG A 237 -3.82 -17.41 -0.09
C ARG A 237 -4.90 -18.35 0.42
N MET A 238 -6.07 -18.33 -0.20
CA MET A 238 -7.17 -19.23 0.11
C MET A 238 -6.79 -20.69 -0.14
N HIS A 239 -6.23 -20.99 -1.31
CA HIS A 239 -5.77 -22.33 -1.68
C HIS A 239 -4.72 -22.88 -0.72
N ARG A 240 -3.68 -22.09 -0.38
CA ARG A 240 -2.66 -22.50 0.61
C ARG A 240 -3.26 -22.87 1.95
N LYS A 241 -4.26 -22.13 2.42
CA LYS A 241 -4.96 -22.45 3.68
C LYS A 241 -5.82 -23.69 3.56
N ALA A 242 -6.51 -23.89 2.45
CA ALA A 242 -7.27 -25.09 2.19
C ALA A 242 -6.36 -26.33 2.17
N VAL A 243 -5.21 -26.27 1.48
CA VAL A 243 -4.21 -27.33 1.48
C VAL A 243 -3.72 -27.66 2.91
N THR A 244 -3.51 -26.65 3.74
CA THR A 244 -3.12 -26.86 5.15
C THR A 244 -4.20 -27.61 5.93
N ILE A 245 -5.47 -27.31 5.70
CA ILE A 245 -6.59 -28.02 6.34
C ILE A 245 -6.61 -29.49 5.93
N PHE A 246 -6.37 -29.80 4.65
CA PHE A 246 -6.47 -31.17 4.13
C PHE A 246 -5.23 -32.00 4.32
N LYS A 247 -4.06 -31.44 3.95
CA LYS A 247 -2.81 -32.22 3.92
C LYS A 247 -2.04 -32.21 5.24
N CYS A 248 -2.31 -31.24 6.11
CA CYS A 248 -1.58 -31.03 7.36
C CYS A 248 -2.50 -31.04 8.58
N SER A 249 -3.67 -31.69 8.50
CA SER A 249 -4.65 -31.78 9.58
C SER A 249 -4.98 -30.43 10.24
N GLY A 250 -4.96 -29.37 9.45
CA GLY A 250 -5.21 -28.01 9.89
C GLY A 250 -4.05 -27.32 10.61
N VAL A 251 -2.86 -27.92 10.66
CA VAL A 251 -1.70 -27.33 11.34
C VAL A 251 -0.76 -26.71 10.29
N THR A 252 -0.42 -25.44 10.46
CA THR A 252 0.57 -24.77 9.61
C THR A 252 1.99 -25.15 10.00
N LYS A 253 2.97 -24.90 9.11
CA LYS A 253 4.41 -25.05 9.43
C LYS A 253 4.84 -24.27 10.69
N LYS A 254 4.07 -23.27 11.12
CA LYS A 254 4.30 -22.46 12.33
C LYS A 254 3.46 -22.91 13.53
N GLY A 255 2.88 -24.10 13.51
CA GLY A 255 2.08 -24.66 14.61
C GLY A 255 0.68 -24.08 14.79
N ASN A 256 0.24 -23.11 13.96
CA ASN A 256 -1.10 -22.52 14.08
C ASN A 256 -2.16 -23.48 13.50
N ARG A 257 -3.27 -23.64 14.20
CA ARG A 257 -4.43 -24.39 13.70
C ARG A 257 -5.32 -23.52 12.82
N ILE A 258 -5.79 -24.10 11.72
CA ILE A 258 -6.76 -23.49 10.81
C ILE A 258 -7.87 -24.50 10.57
N ASN A 259 -9.12 -24.11 10.80
CA ASN A 259 -10.29 -24.94 10.51
C ASN A 259 -11.10 -24.43 9.31
N ALA A 260 -12.01 -25.23 8.79
CA ALA A 260 -12.83 -24.87 7.64
C ALA A 260 -13.71 -23.61 7.89
N ASN A 261 -14.18 -23.42 9.14
CA ASN A 261 -14.99 -22.25 9.50
C ASN A 261 -14.17 -20.96 9.39
N GLU A 262 -12.92 -20.96 9.80
CA GLU A 262 -12.01 -19.81 9.62
C GLU A 262 -11.75 -19.51 8.15
N LEU A 263 -11.64 -20.55 7.31
CA LEU A 263 -11.52 -20.37 5.87
C LEU A 263 -12.77 -19.67 5.31
N TYR A 264 -13.97 -20.13 5.68
CA TYR A 264 -15.22 -19.51 5.25
C TYR A 264 -15.35 -18.08 5.75
N LYS A 265 -15.06 -17.81 7.04
CA LYS A 265 -15.08 -16.45 7.58
C LYS A 265 -14.15 -15.52 6.81
N LYS A 266 -12.93 -15.96 6.48
CA LYS A 266 -11.95 -15.08 5.82
C LYS A 266 -12.18 -14.91 4.33
N TYR A 267 -12.66 -15.96 3.63
CA TYR A 267 -12.68 -16.02 2.16
C TYR A 267 -14.07 -16.21 1.56
N SER A 268 -15.15 -15.97 2.30
CA SER A 268 -16.49 -16.06 1.75
C SER A 268 -17.39 -14.91 2.23
N TYR A 269 -18.59 -14.82 1.66
CA TYR A 269 -19.60 -13.85 2.11
C TYR A 269 -19.95 -13.99 3.59
N LYS A 270 -19.77 -15.17 4.20
CA LYS A 270 -20.00 -15.43 5.63
C LYS A 270 -19.07 -14.60 6.53
N GLY A 271 -17.97 -14.07 6.02
CA GLY A 271 -17.08 -13.16 6.73
C GLY A 271 -17.27 -11.69 6.38
N SER A 272 -18.25 -11.35 5.54
CA SER A 272 -18.58 -9.95 5.24
C SER A 272 -19.16 -9.25 6.48
N ALA A 273 -18.91 -7.94 6.60
CA ALA A 273 -19.43 -7.14 7.68
C ALA A 273 -20.95 -7.23 7.78
N ALA A 274 -21.66 -7.19 6.63
CA ALA A 274 -23.11 -7.31 6.58
C ALA A 274 -23.62 -8.64 7.16
N TYR A 275 -22.95 -9.76 6.87
CA TYR A 275 -23.33 -11.08 7.40
C TYR A 275 -22.99 -11.19 8.89
N GLN A 276 -21.80 -10.77 9.30
CA GLN A 276 -21.34 -10.88 10.68
C GLN A 276 -22.10 -9.94 11.60
N ASN A 277 -22.40 -8.71 11.19
CA ASN A 277 -23.17 -7.76 11.98
C ASN A 277 -24.63 -8.19 12.14
N ARG A 278 -25.25 -8.80 11.11
CA ARG A 278 -26.59 -9.40 11.24
C ARG A 278 -26.58 -10.51 12.28
N LYS A 279 -25.55 -11.36 12.28
CA LYS A 279 -25.40 -12.43 13.27
C LYS A 279 -25.09 -11.89 14.67
N ALA A 280 -24.27 -10.84 14.77
CA ALA A 280 -23.94 -10.18 16.02
C ALA A 280 -25.14 -9.45 16.63
N ALA A 281 -25.96 -8.79 15.81
CA ALA A 281 -27.19 -8.15 16.26
C ALA A 281 -28.17 -9.15 16.91
N ILE A 282 -28.23 -10.38 16.38
CA ILE A 282 -29.06 -11.45 16.98
C ILE A 282 -28.48 -11.94 18.33
N ASN A 283 -27.15 -11.88 18.49
CA ASN A 283 -26.43 -12.44 19.64
C ASN A 283 -25.81 -11.37 20.57
N GLY A 284 -26.15 -10.08 20.42
CA GLY A 284 -25.63 -8.99 21.27
C GLY A 284 -24.13 -8.71 21.14
N GLY A 285 -23.49 -9.09 20.02
CA GLY A 285 -22.04 -8.96 19.81
C GLY A 285 -21.58 -7.63 19.23
N LYS A 286 -20.26 -7.36 19.32
CA LYS A 286 -19.61 -6.15 18.78
C LYS A 286 -19.53 -6.16 17.24
N HIS A 287 -19.47 -4.97 16.65
CA HIS A 287 -19.21 -4.75 15.23
C HIS A 287 -17.91 -5.45 14.80
N ILE A 288 -17.95 -6.16 13.67
CA ILE A 288 -16.83 -6.93 13.12
C ILE A 288 -16.39 -6.31 11.80
N GLU A 289 -15.08 -6.13 11.63
CA GLU A 289 -14.49 -5.72 10.36
C GLU A 289 -14.81 -6.73 9.25
N GLY A 290 -15.14 -6.20 8.06
CA GLY A 290 -15.48 -6.99 6.90
C GLY A 290 -14.27 -7.68 6.26
N ASN A 291 -14.51 -8.31 5.12
CA ASN A 291 -13.47 -8.96 4.32
C ASN A 291 -13.48 -8.41 2.87
N LEU A 292 -12.76 -9.09 1.96
CA LEU A 292 -12.70 -8.68 0.55
C LEU A 292 -14.09 -8.45 -0.09
N PHE A 293 -15.14 -9.15 0.35
CA PHE A 293 -16.49 -8.96 -0.22
C PHE A 293 -17.09 -7.59 0.12
N ASP A 294 -16.75 -7.03 1.28
CA ASP A 294 -17.18 -5.67 1.63
C ASP A 294 -16.44 -4.63 0.78
N TYR A 295 -15.14 -4.86 0.58
CA TYR A 295 -14.33 -4.04 -0.33
C TYR A 295 -14.87 -4.12 -1.77
N LEU A 296 -15.17 -5.32 -2.27
CA LEU A 296 -15.75 -5.51 -3.61
C LEU A 296 -17.10 -4.79 -3.78
N LYS A 297 -17.97 -4.87 -2.77
CA LYS A 297 -19.25 -4.16 -2.79
C LYS A 297 -19.09 -2.65 -2.77
N ALA A 298 -18.15 -2.13 -1.98
CA ALA A 298 -17.83 -0.71 -1.94
C ALA A 298 -17.28 -0.25 -3.29
N SER A 299 -16.36 -1.00 -3.89
CA SER A 299 -15.80 -0.73 -5.23
C SER A 299 -16.90 -0.71 -6.29
N LYS A 300 -17.80 -1.70 -6.30
CA LYS A 300 -18.92 -1.74 -7.23
C LYS A 300 -19.82 -0.51 -7.11
N ARG A 301 -20.10 -0.08 -5.88
CA ARG A 301 -20.95 1.10 -5.63
C ARG A 301 -20.31 2.40 -6.14
N ILE A 302 -18.97 2.52 -6.04
CA ILE A 302 -18.23 3.75 -6.39
C ILE A 302 -17.89 3.77 -7.88
N ILE A 303 -17.44 2.65 -8.43
CA ILE A 303 -16.84 2.56 -9.78
C ILE A 303 -17.84 1.99 -10.79
N GLY A 304 -18.94 1.35 -10.35
CA GLY A 304 -19.90 0.69 -11.24
C GLY A 304 -19.42 -0.65 -11.81
N ASP A 305 -18.38 -1.26 -11.21
CA ASP A 305 -17.74 -2.47 -11.73
C ASP A 305 -18.66 -3.70 -11.65
N ASN A 306 -19.03 -4.23 -12.81
CA ASN A 306 -19.80 -5.47 -12.94
C ASN A 306 -18.94 -6.73 -12.75
N PHE A 307 -17.61 -6.62 -12.73
CA PHE A 307 -16.70 -7.74 -12.55
C PHE A 307 -16.90 -8.45 -11.19
N VAL A 308 -17.30 -7.72 -10.17
CA VAL A 308 -17.67 -8.26 -8.85
C VAL A 308 -18.74 -9.33 -8.97
N ASP A 309 -19.73 -9.14 -9.85
CA ASP A 309 -20.82 -10.08 -10.06
C ASP A 309 -20.35 -11.37 -10.75
N SER A 310 -19.32 -11.30 -11.58
CA SER A 310 -18.74 -12.48 -12.24
C SER A 310 -17.92 -13.37 -11.30
N ILE A 311 -17.31 -12.79 -10.25
CA ILE A 311 -16.51 -13.54 -9.25
C ILE A 311 -17.40 -14.26 -8.26
N THR A 312 -18.48 -13.61 -7.80
CA THR A 312 -19.27 -14.03 -6.64
C THR A 312 -19.94 -15.40 -6.81
N PRO A 313 -20.62 -15.73 -7.93
CA PRO A 313 -21.31 -17.03 -8.06
C PRO A 313 -20.36 -18.23 -8.05
N ARG A 314 -19.20 -18.11 -8.70
CA ARG A 314 -18.21 -19.19 -8.81
C ARG A 314 -17.33 -19.31 -7.57
N HIS A 315 -17.30 -18.29 -6.75
CA HIS A 315 -16.39 -18.23 -5.61
C HIS A 315 -16.70 -19.28 -4.54
N MET A 316 -17.97 -19.47 -4.16
CA MET A 316 -18.37 -20.49 -3.19
C MET A 316 -18.14 -21.92 -3.71
N ALA A 317 -18.33 -22.16 -5.00
CA ALA A 317 -18.00 -23.43 -5.63
C ALA A 317 -16.48 -23.70 -5.58
N ARG A 318 -15.66 -22.69 -5.82
CA ARG A 318 -14.19 -22.77 -5.67
C ARG A 318 -13.78 -23.10 -4.24
N ILE A 319 -14.33 -22.40 -3.24
CA ILE A 319 -14.05 -22.69 -1.83
C ILE A 319 -14.43 -24.13 -1.49
N ARG A 320 -15.62 -24.58 -1.85
CA ARG A 320 -16.08 -25.98 -1.63
C ARG A 320 -15.16 -26.99 -2.31
N ARG A 321 -14.77 -26.73 -3.57
CA ARG A 321 -13.83 -27.61 -4.31
C ARG A 321 -12.49 -27.73 -3.58
N PHE A 322 -11.95 -26.65 -3.11
CA PHE A 322 -10.71 -26.66 -2.33
C PHE A 322 -10.88 -27.34 -0.98
N ILE A 323 -12.01 -27.16 -0.30
CA ILE A 323 -12.32 -27.80 0.97
C ILE A 323 -12.54 -29.31 0.80
N ASN A 324 -13.17 -29.77 -0.26
CA ASN A 324 -13.48 -31.19 -0.48
C ASN A 324 -12.33 -31.97 -1.16
N GLY A 325 -11.15 -31.37 -1.32
CA GLY A 325 -9.97 -32.08 -1.87
C GLY A 325 -10.08 -32.53 -3.33
N LYS A 326 -11.18 -32.26 -4.01
CA LYS A 326 -11.34 -32.54 -5.43
C LYS A 326 -10.55 -31.51 -6.22
N GLN A 327 -9.25 -31.71 -6.32
CA GLN A 327 -8.42 -31.06 -7.33
C GLN A 327 -8.91 -31.64 -8.70
N GLY A 328 -9.66 -30.84 -9.43
CA GLY A 328 -9.90 -31.17 -10.82
C GLY A 328 -8.54 -31.38 -11.49
N LYS A 329 -8.38 -32.51 -12.17
CA LYS A 329 -7.26 -32.74 -13.07
C LYS A 329 -7.13 -31.50 -13.94
N HIS A 330 -6.07 -30.73 -13.77
CA HIS A 330 -5.73 -29.71 -14.74
C HIS A 330 -5.46 -30.44 -16.05
N HIS A 331 -6.30 -30.26 -17.01
CA HIS A 331 -5.99 -30.58 -18.38
C HIS A 331 -4.68 -29.86 -18.74
N LYS A 332 -3.77 -30.68 -19.25
CA LYS A 332 -2.50 -30.27 -19.86
C LYS A 332 -2.74 -29.23 -20.97
#